data_b363d1246a0c5ac11702a7daf0ee9e8a
#
_entry.id   b363d1246a0c5ac11702a7daf0ee9e8a
#
_cell.length_a   1.000
_cell.length_b   1.000
_cell.length_c   1.000
_cell.angle_alpha   90.00
_cell.angle_beta   90.00
_cell.angle_gamma   90.00
#
_symmetry.space_group_name_H-M   'P 1'
#
loop_
_entity.id
_entity.type
_entity.pdbx_description
1 polymer ?
#
loop_
_entity_poly.entity_id
_entity_poly.type
_entity_poly.pdbx_seq_one_letter_code
_entity_poly.pdbx_strand_id
1 'polypeptide(L)'
;ADTGLFTEPTHHTLHATAHCTAALELFDALPLYPLTGLDVFRTREGLTALLDGLDWVGNPWSQAHQGAGVFAALINTRSAPLAWQNDYFAYLDAVCDPKYGMSYAGAIDAPGSKPLCHHLFGWFHYLFNYAYARRPFPHAEALLDTCIGLYRTQSWDQAGIFGRAVNFREIDWVFTVHRAAAQT
;
A
#
# COMPACT_ATOMS: atom_id res chain seq x y z
N ALA A 1 -15.55 -8.13 21.69
CA ALA A 1 -14.24 -8.43 22.27
C ALA A 1 -13.26 -7.35 21.82
N ASP A 2 -12.43 -6.87 22.75
CA ASP A 2 -11.38 -5.92 22.44
C ASP A 2 -10.32 -6.63 21.60
N THR A 3 -10.08 -6.17 20.36
CA THR A 3 -9.13 -6.77 19.43
C THR A 3 -7.71 -6.22 19.59
N GLY A 4 -7.54 -5.23 20.46
CA GLY A 4 -6.28 -4.50 20.67
C GLY A 4 -5.91 -3.57 19.50
N LEU A 5 -6.71 -3.52 18.43
CA LEU A 5 -6.44 -2.68 17.27
C LEU A 5 -6.77 -1.20 17.56
N PHE A 6 -5.94 -0.32 17.00
CA PHE A 6 -6.20 1.12 17.06
C PHE A 6 -7.28 1.52 16.07
N THR A 7 -8.15 2.43 16.48
CA THR A 7 -9.25 2.95 15.65
C THR A 7 -9.22 4.46 15.61
N GLU A 8 -9.59 5.02 14.47
CA GLU A 8 -9.82 6.44 14.30
C GLU A 8 -10.94 6.64 13.25
N PRO A 9 -11.62 7.80 13.21
CA PRO A 9 -12.86 7.94 12.43
C PRO A 9 -12.69 7.95 10.91
N THR A 10 -11.48 8.26 10.40
CA THR A 10 -11.29 8.61 8.98
C THR A 10 -10.67 7.49 8.15
N HIS A 11 -10.02 6.50 8.79
CA HIS A 11 -9.32 5.42 8.11
C HIS A 11 -9.72 4.05 8.63
N HIS A 12 -9.43 3.04 7.83
CA HIS A 12 -9.64 1.65 8.23
C HIS A 12 -8.75 1.27 9.42
N THR A 13 -9.28 0.44 10.31
CA THR A 13 -8.62 0.00 11.55
C THR A 13 -7.21 -0.56 11.34
N LEU A 14 -6.97 -1.33 10.26
CA LEU A 14 -5.62 -1.85 9.94
C LEU A 14 -4.64 -0.73 9.62
N HIS A 15 -5.08 0.30 8.90
CA HIS A 15 -4.25 1.47 8.58
C HIS A 15 -3.94 2.30 9.85
N ALA A 16 -4.96 2.57 10.67
CA ALA A 16 -4.77 3.26 11.95
C ALA A 16 -3.80 2.49 12.86
N THR A 17 -3.95 1.16 12.93
CA THR A 17 -3.05 0.30 13.70
C THR A 17 -1.61 0.35 13.18
N ALA A 18 -1.41 0.34 11.86
CA ALA A 18 -0.08 0.47 11.25
C ALA A 18 0.59 1.79 11.64
N HIS A 19 -0.13 2.90 11.57
CA HIS A 19 0.39 4.22 11.94
C HIS A 19 0.73 4.31 13.42
N CYS A 20 -0.15 3.84 14.30
CA CYS A 20 0.11 3.84 15.73
C CYS A 20 1.30 2.96 16.11
N THR A 21 1.42 1.77 15.50
CA THR A 21 2.56 0.88 15.78
C THR A 21 3.86 1.43 15.20
N ALA A 22 3.84 2.12 14.05
CA ALA A 22 5.00 2.82 13.50
C ALA A 22 5.43 3.98 14.41
N ALA A 23 4.49 4.73 14.96
CA ALA A 23 4.79 5.79 15.92
C ALA A 23 5.40 5.24 17.21
N LEU A 24 4.90 4.12 17.72
CA LEU A 24 5.47 3.45 18.90
C LEU A 24 6.89 2.94 18.61
N GLU A 25 7.14 2.40 17.43
CA GLU A 25 8.46 1.90 17.04
C GLU A 25 9.53 3.00 17.05
N LEU A 26 9.17 4.26 16.71
CA LEU A 26 10.08 5.40 16.82
C LEU A 26 10.56 5.67 18.25
N PHE A 27 9.83 5.19 19.24
CA PHE A 27 10.20 5.28 20.66
C PHE A 27 10.72 3.95 21.24
N ASP A 28 11.03 2.97 20.38
CA ASP A 28 11.37 1.59 20.76
C ASP A 28 10.32 0.97 21.70
N ALA A 29 9.07 1.30 21.49
CA ALA A 29 7.92 0.85 22.29
C ALA A 29 7.06 -0.12 21.48
N LEU A 30 6.39 -1.01 22.20
CA LEU A 30 5.40 -1.94 21.65
C LEU A 30 4.00 -1.60 22.22
N PRO A 31 2.92 -2.01 21.54
CA PRO A 31 1.58 -1.92 22.09
C PRO A 31 1.50 -2.60 23.47
N LEU A 32 0.82 -1.96 24.41
CA LEU A 32 0.65 -2.50 25.77
C LEU A 32 -0.20 -3.78 25.80
N TYR A 33 -1.15 -3.88 24.88
CA TYR A 33 -2.04 -5.02 24.74
C TYR A 33 -1.78 -5.79 23.44
N PRO A 34 -1.98 -7.13 23.46
CA PRO A 34 -1.87 -7.94 22.24
C PRO A 34 -2.82 -7.46 21.13
N LEU A 35 -2.35 -7.39 19.91
CA LEU A 35 -3.13 -7.04 18.73
C LEU A 35 -3.81 -8.29 18.15
N THR A 36 -4.74 -8.89 18.92
CA THR A 36 -5.39 -10.18 18.56
C THR A 36 -6.24 -10.08 17.28
N GLY A 37 -6.69 -8.86 16.94
CA GLY A 37 -7.36 -8.63 15.66
C GLY A 37 -6.48 -8.83 14.42
N LEU A 38 -5.14 -8.96 14.60
CA LEU A 38 -4.23 -9.30 13.51
C LEU A 38 -3.98 -10.80 13.35
N ASP A 39 -4.43 -11.63 14.29
CA ASP A 39 -4.06 -13.06 14.31
C ASP A 39 -4.56 -13.82 13.08
N VAL A 40 -5.73 -13.47 12.58
CA VAL A 40 -6.29 -14.06 11.35
C VAL A 40 -5.39 -13.83 10.13
N PHE A 41 -4.64 -12.74 10.08
CA PHE A 41 -3.76 -12.38 8.96
C PHE A 41 -2.35 -12.95 9.10
N ARG A 42 -2.02 -13.66 10.19
CA ARG A 42 -0.72 -14.30 10.40
C ARG A 42 -0.56 -15.59 9.60
N THR A 43 -1.66 -16.12 9.07
CA THR A 43 -1.63 -17.29 8.18
C THR A 43 -1.62 -16.82 6.72
N ARG A 44 -1.07 -17.67 5.84
CA ARG A 44 -1.10 -17.41 4.40
C ARG A 44 -2.52 -17.29 3.87
N GLU A 45 -3.42 -18.17 4.33
CA GLU A 45 -4.83 -18.21 3.94
C GLU A 45 -5.54 -16.91 4.34
N GLY A 46 -5.36 -16.43 5.56
CA GLY A 46 -5.97 -15.21 6.05
C GLY A 46 -5.42 -13.96 5.36
N LEU A 47 -4.11 -13.93 5.08
CA LEU A 47 -3.47 -12.88 4.31
C LEU A 47 -4.02 -12.85 2.87
N THR A 48 -4.05 -13.99 2.19
CA THR A 48 -4.57 -14.10 0.81
C THR A 48 -6.04 -13.70 0.76
N ALA A 49 -6.86 -14.18 1.70
CA ALA A 49 -8.28 -13.80 1.77
C ALA A 49 -8.49 -12.29 1.97
N LEU A 50 -7.63 -11.63 2.75
CA LEU A 50 -7.67 -10.17 2.87
C LEU A 50 -7.36 -9.51 1.52
N LEU A 51 -6.25 -9.88 0.87
CA LEU A 51 -5.78 -9.23 -0.35
C LEU A 51 -6.71 -9.49 -1.55
N ASP A 52 -7.26 -10.70 -1.66
CA ASP A 52 -8.26 -11.06 -2.68
C ASP A 52 -9.60 -10.34 -2.45
N GLY A 53 -9.93 -10.04 -1.20
CA GLY A 53 -11.17 -9.35 -0.84
C GLY A 53 -11.14 -7.83 -1.06
N LEU A 54 -10.00 -7.24 -1.42
CA LEU A 54 -9.89 -5.80 -1.65
C LEU A 54 -10.55 -5.39 -2.97
N ASP A 55 -11.29 -4.28 -2.95
CA ASP A 55 -11.84 -3.67 -4.17
C ASP A 55 -10.76 -2.88 -4.93
N TRP A 56 -10.00 -3.61 -5.75
CA TRP A 56 -8.93 -3.06 -6.59
C TRP A 56 -9.42 -2.18 -7.74
N VAL A 57 -10.70 -2.24 -8.07
CA VAL A 57 -11.33 -1.53 -9.21
C VAL A 57 -12.03 -0.26 -8.75
N GLY A 58 -13.01 -0.41 -7.87
CA GLY A 58 -13.89 0.68 -7.47
C GLY A 58 -13.36 1.53 -6.31
N ASN A 59 -12.41 1.01 -5.52
CA ASN A 59 -11.86 1.75 -4.38
C ASN A 59 -10.38 1.41 -4.08
N PRO A 60 -9.48 1.43 -5.09
CA PRO A 60 -8.11 0.96 -4.94
C PRO A 60 -7.32 1.70 -3.85
N TRP A 61 -7.54 3.01 -3.69
CA TRP A 61 -6.80 3.81 -2.73
C TRP A 61 -7.14 3.44 -1.28
N SER A 62 -8.41 3.56 -0.89
CA SER A 62 -8.82 3.27 0.49
C SER A 62 -8.65 1.79 0.86
N GLN A 63 -8.84 0.89 -0.08
CA GLN A 63 -8.67 -0.55 0.16
C GLN A 63 -7.19 -0.92 0.33
N ALA A 64 -6.27 -0.26 -0.38
CA ALA A 64 -4.82 -0.45 -0.20
C ALA A 64 -4.36 -0.16 1.23
N HIS A 65 -5.01 0.74 1.94
CA HIS A 65 -4.73 1.01 3.36
C HIS A 65 -4.82 -0.25 4.22
N GLN A 66 -5.72 -1.19 3.88
CA GLN A 66 -5.87 -2.44 4.60
C GLN A 66 -4.72 -3.40 4.28
N GLY A 67 -4.49 -3.66 2.99
CA GLY A 67 -3.48 -4.61 2.54
C GLY A 67 -2.04 -4.17 2.86
N ALA A 68 -1.75 -2.89 2.78
CA ALA A 68 -0.45 -2.37 3.18
C ALA A 68 -0.33 -2.24 4.71
N GLY A 69 -1.42 -1.84 5.37
CA GLY A 69 -1.46 -1.63 6.82
C GLY A 69 -1.22 -2.92 7.62
N VAL A 70 -1.75 -4.05 7.17
CA VAL A 70 -1.54 -5.33 7.86
C VAL A 70 -0.05 -5.71 7.89
N PHE A 71 0.68 -5.49 6.80
CA PHE A 71 2.12 -5.72 6.75
C PHE A 71 2.84 -4.83 7.76
N ALA A 72 2.62 -3.52 7.68
CA ALA A 72 3.28 -2.57 8.56
C ALA A 72 2.98 -2.84 10.04
N ALA A 73 1.73 -3.12 10.41
CA ALA A 73 1.36 -3.44 11.78
C ALA A 73 2.06 -4.69 12.32
N LEU A 74 2.14 -5.76 11.52
CA LEU A 74 2.80 -7.00 11.91
C LEU A 74 4.33 -6.87 11.98
N ILE A 75 4.95 -6.07 11.10
CA ILE A 75 6.37 -5.78 11.14
C ILE A 75 6.73 -4.96 12.37
N ASN A 76 6.04 -3.83 12.59
CA ASN A 76 6.33 -2.92 13.71
C ASN A 76 6.12 -3.58 15.07
N THR A 77 5.27 -4.60 15.15
CA THR A 77 5.08 -5.41 16.35
C THR A 77 5.97 -6.66 16.41
N ARG A 78 6.94 -6.78 15.48
CA ARG A 78 7.87 -7.92 15.40
C ARG A 78 7.17 -9.27 15.30
N SER A 79 6.00 -9.29 14.65
CA SER A 79 5.09 -10.44 14.59
C SER A 79 5.02 -11.10 13.21
N ALA A 80 5.77 -10.61 12.22
CA ALA A 80 5.80 -11.13 10.86
C ALA A 80 7.09 -11.92 10.61
N PRO A 81 7.08 -13.26 10.69
CA PRO A 81 8.24 -14.07 10.33
C PRO A 81 8.58 -13.93 8.85
N LEU A 82 9.85 -14.18 8.49
CA LEU A 82 10.33 -13.98 7.11
C LEU A 82 9.53 -14.78 6.07
N ALA A 83 9.08 -15.99 6.42
CA ALA A 83 8.24 -16.81 5.54
C ALA A 83 6.94 -16.08 5.19
N TRP A 84 6.26 -15.49 6.18
CA TRP A 84 5.05 -14.71 5.97
C TRP A 84 5.31 -13.45 5.11
N GLN A 85 6.43 -12.76 5.36
CA GLN A 85 6.82 -11.61 4.52
C GLN A 85 7.05 -12.03 3.07
N ASN A 86 7.66 -13.20 2.85
CA ASN A 86 7.84 -13.75 1.51
C ASN A 86 6.51 -14.07 0.83
N ASP A 87 5.54 -14.64 1.54
CA ASP A 87 4.20 -14.90 1.01
C ASP A 87 3.48 -13.59 0.63
N TYR A 88 3.60 -12.56 1.46
CA TYR A 88 3.03 -11.23 1.18
C TYR A 88 3.57 -10.62 -0.12
N PHE A 89 4.89 -10.57 -0.28
CA PHE A 89 5.49 -10.00 -1.48
C PHE A 89 5.29 -10.90 -2.70
N ALA A 90 5.34 -12.22 -2.56
CA ALA A 90 5.05 -13.13 -3.66
C ALA A 90 3.63 -12.96 -4.20
N TYR A 91 2.65 -12.69 -3.33
CA TYR A 91 1.29 -12.34 -3.75
C TYR A 91 1.29 -11.03 -4.55
N LEU A 92 1.88 -9.96 -4.01
CA LEU A 92 1.88 -8.65 -4.67
C LEU A 92 2.62 -8.69 -6.02
N ASP A 93 3.76 -9.40 -6.08
CA ASP A 93 4.53 -9.59 -7.31
C ASP A 93 3.69 -10.32 -8.38
N ALA A 94 2.92 -11.33 -7.98
CA ALA A 94 2.08 -12.11 -8.89
C ALA A 94 0.87 -11.35 -9.43
N VAL A 95 0.32 -10.42 -8.65
CA VAL A 95 -0.88 -9.67 -9.05
C VAL A 95 -0.58 -8.30 -9.65
N CYS A 96 0.65 -7.78 -9.51
CA CYS A 96 1.03 -6.48 -10.04
C CYS A 96 0.85 -6.41 -11.55
N ASP A 97 0.12 -5.41 -12.03
CA ASP A 97 -0.11 -5.23 -13.47
C ASP A 97 1.19 -4.85 -14.19
N PRO A 98 1.71 -5.70 -15.09
CA PRO A 98 2.97 -5.43 -15.78
C PRO A 98 2.89 -4.26 -16.77
N LYS A 99 1.68 -3.87 -17.21
CA LYS A 99 1.47 -2.74 -18.11
C LYS A 99 1.70 -1.40 -17.42
N TYR A 100 1.29 -1.32 -16.16
CA TYR A 100 1.33 -0.07 -15.39
C TYR A 100 2.38 -0.09 -14.28
N GLY A 101 2.93 -1.25 -13.93
CA GLY A 101 3.84 -1.43 -12.81
C GLY A 101 3.18 -1.22 -11.44
N MET A 102 1.86 -1.28 -11.36
CA MET A 102 1.10 -1.06 -10.13
C MET A 102 -0.31 -1.67 -10.21
N SER A 103 -0.94 -1.79 -9.05
CA SER A 103 -2.31 -2.30 -8.88
C SER A 103 -2.46 -3.78 -9.25
N TYR A 104 -3.67 -4.30 -9.10
CA TYR A 104 -4.02 -5.66 -9.49
C TYR A 104 -4.18 -5.73 -11.02
N ALA A 105 -3.61 -6.76 -11.63
CA ALA A 105 -3.62 -6.92 -13.09
C ALA A 105 -5.03 -6.87 -13.67
N GLY A 106 -5.23 -5.99 -14.64
CA GLY A 106 -6.52 -5.74 -15.27
C GLY A 106 -7.48 -4.82 -14.50
N ALA A 107 -7.20 -4.47 -13.24
CA ALA A 107 -8.08 -3.61 -12.45
C ALA A 107 -8.19 -2.19 -13.01
N ILE A 108 -7.08 -1.65 -13.52
CA ILE A 108 -7.04 -0.29 -14.08
C ILE A 108 -7.89 -0.16 -15.35
N ASP A 109 -7.85 -1.17 -16.20
CA ASP A 109 -8.59 -1.19 -17.47
C ASP A 109 -10.02 -1.74 -17.31
N ALA A 110 -10.44 -2.14 -16.12
CA ALA A 110 -11.76 -2.72 -15.86
C ALA A 110 -12.89 -1.68 -15.99
N PRO A 111 -14.09 -2.09 -16.45
CA PRO A 111 -15.27 -1.22 -16.40
C PRO A 111 -15.55 -0.73 -14.98
N GLY A 112 -15.76 0.57 -14.81
CA GLY A 112 -16.02 1.20 -13.50
C GLY A 112 -14.78 1.45 -12.67
N SER A 113 -13.58 1.23 -13.22
CA SER A 113 -12.33 1.52 -12.54
C SER A 113 -12.21 3.00 -12.19
N LYS A 114 -11.58 3.26 -11.04
CA LYS A 114 -11.21 4.61 -10.65
C LYS A 114 -10.12 5.19 -11.57
N PRO A 115 -9.99 6.52 -11.61
CA PRO A 115 -8.88 7.16 -12.33
C PRO A 115 -7.52 6.59 -11.93
N LEU A 116 -6.60 6.52 -12.88
CA LEU A 116 -5.26 5.94 -12.74
C LEU A 116 -4.49 6.46 -11.50
N CYS A 117 -4.66 7.74 -11.17
CA CYS A 117 -4.04 8.35 -9.98
C CYS A 117 -4.52 7.70 -8.66
N HIS A 118 -5.77 7.22 -8.57
CA HIS A 118 -6.23 6.51 -7.37
C HIS A 118 -5.53 5.15 -7.19
N HIS A 119 -5.22 4.48 -8.30
CA HIS A 119 -4.41 3.25 -8.27
C HIS A 119 -2.98 3.56 -7.83
N LEU A 120 -2.39 4.67 -8.29
CA LEU A 120 -1.07 5.11 -7.85
C LEU A 120 -1.04 5.39 -6.34
N PHE A 121 -1.99 6.18 -5.83
CA PHE A 121 -2.07 6.49 -4.39
C PHE A 121 -2.32 5.25 -3.53
N GLY A 122 -3.08 4.28 -4.05
CA GLY A 122 -3.23 2.97 -3.39
C GLY A 122 -1.93 2.19 -3.39
N TRP A 123 -1.32 2.02 -4.58
CA TRP A 123 -0.10 1.22 -4.72
C TRP A 123 1.10 1.79 -3.97
N PHE A 124 1.19 3.10 -3.85
CA PHE A 124 2.19 3.80 -3.04
C PHE A 124 2.32 3.23 -1.62
N HIS A 125 1.22 2.85 -0.97
CA HIS A 125 1.26 2.25 0.36
C HIS A 125 1.98 0.90 0.38
N TYR A 126 1.84 0.10 -0.69
CA TYR A 126 2.61 -1.14 -0.83
C TYR A 126 4.08 -0.88 -1.10
N LEU A 127 4.41 0.18 -1.86
CA LEU A 127 5.80 0.53 -2.18
C LEU A 127 6.61 0.90 -0.93
N PHE A 128 5.99 1.45 0.10
CA PHE A 128 6.64 1.61 1.40
C PHE A 128 7.08 0.26 1.99
N ASN A 129 6.24 -0.76 1.90
CA ASN A 129 6.54 -2.08 2.42
C ASN A 129 7.71 -2.72 1.65
N TYR A 130 7.73 -2.57 0.31
CA TYR A 130 8.87 -2.99 -0.51
C TYR A 130 10.15 -2.25 -0.12
N ALA A 131 10.08 -0.93 0.02
CA ALA A 131 11.24 -0.11 0.39
C ALA A 131 11.76 -0.47 1.79
N TYR A 132 10.88 -0.68 2.77
CA TYR A 132 11.24 -1.14 4.10
C TYR A 132 11.93 -2.50 4.07
N ALA A 133 11.38 -3.45 3.34
CA ALA A 133 11.95 -4.79 3.20
C ALA A 133 13.17 -4.86 2.27
N ARG A 134 13.59 -3.73 1.70
CA ARG A 134 14.69 -3.63 0.72
C ARG A 134 14.51 -4.55 -0.47
N ARG A 135 13.27 -4.68 -0.95
CA ARG A 135 12.92 -5.47 -2.13
C ARG A 135 12.77 -4.59 -3.35
N PRO A 136 13.12 -5.07 -4.55
CA PRO A 136 12.85 -4.37 -5.79
C PRO A 136 11.34 -4.27 -6.01
N PHE A 137 10.90 -3.18 -6.64
CA PHE A 137 9.52 -3.04 -7.08
C PHE A 137 9.26 -3.95 -8.27
N PRO A 138 8.13 -4.65 -8.33
CA PRO A 138 7.75 -5.34 -9.54
C PRO A 138 7.53 -4.31 -10.66
N HIS A 139 8.06 -4.59 -11.85
CA HIS A 139 7.88 -3.76 -13.05
C HIS A 139 8.22 -2.27 -12.84
N ALA A 140 9.35 -1.95 -12.21
CA ALA A 140 9.75 -0.58 -11.85
C ALA A 140 9.79 0.38 -13.05
N GLU A 141 10.23 -0.09 -14.23
CA GLU A 141 10.26 0.69 -15.48
C GLU A 141 8.84 1.08 -15.92
N ALA A 142 7.90 0.14 -15.96
CA ALA A 142 6.50 0.42 -16.31
C ALA A 142 5.84 1.36 -15.30
N LEU A 143 6.18 1.22 -14.01
CA LEU A 143 5.71 2.13 -12.96
C LEU A 143 6.22 3.56 -13.18
N LEU A 144 7.51 3.71 -13.51
CA LEU A 144 8.11 5.01 -13.80
C LEU A 144 7.44 5.67 -15.01
N ASP A 145 7.28 4.92 -16.12
CA ASP A 145 6.61 5.41 -17.33
C ASP A 145 5.16 5.84 -17.04
N THR A 146 4.45 5.07 -16.23
CA THR A 146 3.09 5.41 -15.80
C THR A 146 3.05 6.71 -15.02
N CYS A 147 3.96 6.90 -14.07
CA CYS A 147 4.07 8.14 -13.30
C CYS A 147 4.40 9.35 -14.17
N ILE A 148 5.32 9.19 -15.13
CA ILE A 148 5.67 10.25 -16.11
C ILE A 148 4.47 10.57 -17.00
N GLY A 149 3.75 9.54 -17.47
CA GLY A 149 2.52 9.70 -18.25
C GLY A 149 1.44 10.48 -17.50
N LEU A 150 1.20 10.14 -16.25
CA LEU A 150 0.29 10.88 -15.37
C LEU A 150 0.67 12.36 -15.26
N TYR A 151 1.94 12.66 -15.04
CA TYR A 151 2.43 14.04 -14.98
C TYR A 151 2.20 14.80 -16.29
N ARG A 152 2.55 14.20 -17.43
CA ARG A 152 2.45 14.84 -18.76
C ARG A 152 1.02 15.09 -19.20
N THR A 153 0.10 14.19 -18.87
CA THR A 153 -1.31 14.31 -19.26
C THR A 153 -2.12 15.14 -18.28
N GLN A 154 -1.53 15.52 -17.13
CA GLN A 154 -2.23 16.14 -16.01
C GLN A 154 -3.55 15.41 -15.65
N SER A 155 -3.57 14.11 -15.89
CA SER A 155 -4.72 13.22 -15.61
C SER A 155 -4.88 12.93 -14.13
N TRP A 156 -4.65 13.95 -13.34
CA TRP A 156 -4.94 13.97 -11.94
C TRP A 156 -6.41 14.38 -11.79
N ASP A 157 -7.07 13.89 -10.75
CA ASP A 157 -8.41 14.36 -10.49
C ASP A 157 -8.44 15.91 -10.40
N GLN A 158 -9.61 16.50 -10.59
CA GLN A 158 -9.85 17.92 -10.82
C GLN A 158 -9.14 18.94 -9.87
N ALA A 159 -8.38 18.47 -8.90
CA ALA A 159 -7.73 19.32 -7.91
C ALA A 159 -6.38 19.91 -8.34
N GLY A 160 -5.87 19.61 -9.53
CA GLY A 160 -4.65 20.18 -10.10
C GLY A 160 -3.44 20.00 -9.17
N ILE A 161 -2.64 18.96 -9.37
CA ILE A 161 -1.60 18.61 -8.40
C ILE A 161 -0.46 19.59 -8.40
N PHE A 162 0.04 20.03 -9.51
CA PHE A 162 1.22 20.87 -9.55
C PHE A 162 0.85 22.35 -9.73
N GLY A 163 0.81 23.13 -8.67
CA GLY A 163 0.58 24.57 -8.80
C GLY A 163 0.19 25.33 -7.53
N ARG A 164 0.01 24.66 -6.41
CA ARG A 164 -0.33 25.30 -5.11
C ARG A 164 0.50 24.70 -3.98
N ALA A 165 -0.06 24.42 -2.83
CA ALA A 165 0.68 23.81 -1.73
C ALA A 165 0.94 22.31 -2.00
N VAL A 166 2.15 21.81 -1.70
CA VAL A 166 2.46 20.38 -1.71
C VAL A 166 1.57 19.66 -0.69
N ASN A 167 0.90 18.61 -1.11
CA ASN A 167 0.08 17.77 -0.26
C ASN A 167 0.48 16.28 -0.40
N PHE A 168 -0.29 15.38 0.20
CA PHE A 168 0.02 13.95 0.20
C PHE A 168 0.09 13.32 -1.20
N ARG A 169 -0.66 13.82 -2.18
CA ARG A 169 -0.66 13.30 -3.56
C ARG A 169 0.67 13.53 -4.26
N GLU A 170 1.23 14.72 -4.10
CA GLU A 170 2.56 15.03 -4.62
C GLU A 170 3.63 14.21 -3.92
N ILE A 171 3.49 13.97 -2.62
CA ILE A 171 4.41 13.14 -1.85
C ILE A 171 4.38 11.70 -2.37
N ASP A 172 3.19 11.14 -2.56
CA ASP A 172 3.00 9.78 -3.09
C ASP A 172 3.64 9.62 -4.47
N TRP A 173 3.43 10.61 -5.35
CA TRP A 173 4.00 10.62 -6.68
C TRP A 173 5.53 10.77 -6.66
N VAL A 174 6.05 11.76 -5.93
CA VAL A 174 7.51 12.02 -5.83
C VAL A 174 8.23 10.81 -5.26
N PHE A 175 7.70 10.20 -4.20
CA PHE A 175 8.28 8.98 -3.63
C PHE A 175 8.33 7.86 -4.66
N THR A 176 7.22 7.61 -5.36
CA THR A 176 7.11 6.55 -6.35
C THR A 176 8.09 6.74 -7.50
N VAL A 177 8.13 7.94 -8.09
CA VAL A 177 9.07 8.28 -9.17
C VAL A 177 10.52 8.12 -8.72
N HIS A 178 10.87 8.71 -7.57
CA HIS A 178 12.23 8.63 -7.06
C HIS A 178 12.69 7.18 -6.84
N ARG A 179 11.82 6.34 -6.26
CA ARG A 179 12.16 4.95 -5.95
C ARG A 179 12.15 4.06 -7.19
N ALA A 180 11.22 4.26 -8.12
CA ALA A 180 11.20 3.51 -9.36
C ALA A 180 12.42 3.86 -10.23
N ALA A 181 12.73 5.16 -10.41
CA ALA A 181 13.89 5.61 -11.18
C ALA A 181 15.23 5.11 -10.63
N ALA A 182 15.33 4.84 -9.33
CA ALA A 182 16.54 4.27 -8.74
C ALA A 182 16.73 2.77 -9.05
N GLN A 183 15.76 2.12 -9.69
CA GLN A 183 15.75 0.69 -10.00
C GLN A 183 15.76 0.40 -11.51
N THR A 184 15.67 1.44 -12.34
CA THR A 184 15.75 1.39 -13.80
C THR A 184 17.10 1.93 -14.29
#